data_064102ac07318e48380772864f961571
#
_entry.id   064102ac07318e48380772864f961571
#
_cell.length_a   1.000
_cell.length_b   1.000
_cell.length_c   1.000
_cell.angle_alpha   90.00
_cell.angle_beta   90.00
_cell.angle_gamma   90.00
#
_symmetry.space_group_name_H-M   'P 1'
#
loop_
_entity.id
_entity.type
_entity.pdbx_description
1 polymer ?
#
loop_
_entity_poly.entity_id
_entity_poly.type
_entity_poly.pdbx_seq_one_letter_code
_entity_poly.pdbx_strand_id
1 'polypeptide(L)'
;MKNLTGYPRKTGKYPSIFLSLLFMLSIISFTNEAKAQTSYKIMPGSKISVNGTSNIHDWTMLATSFSSEGILTFKGEQLTDLSALSFSLPVTNLKSKDDLMNTRAYKTLKSTQFNKITFKLIQATITSSQKMINATGNLTIAGKTNQVTLLTNYVVNGEEITFKGSKPIKMSDYGIKSPSFMMGALKTGNEVSIDILLKLKKI
;
A
#
# COMPACT_ATOMS: atom_id res chain seq x y z
N MET A 1 28.16 43.03 84.90
CA MET A 1 28.88 43.75 83.77
C MET A 1 29.50 42.67 82.88
N LYS A 2 29.02 42.52 81.66
CA LYS A 2 29.78 42.17 80.46
C LYS A 2 28.76 41.96 79.32
N ASN A 3 28.82 42.85 78.38
CA ASN A 3 28.04 42.88 77.17
C ASN A 3 28.42 41.68 76.26
N LEU A 4 27.45 40.98 75.75
CA LEU A 4 27.62 40.02 74.64
C LEU A 4 27.02 40.64 73.39
N THR A 5 27.93 41.05 72.49
CA THR A 5 27.62 41.59 71.16
C THR A 5 27.07 40.54 70.27
N GLY A 6 25.85 40.81 69.71
CA GLY A 6 25.22 39.95 68.74
C GLY A 6 25.88 40.07 67.37
N TYR A 7 26.15 38.96 66.72
CA TYR A 7 26.54 38.85 65.29
C TYR A 7 25.34 38.98 64.38
N PRO A 8 25.35 39.79 63.32
CA PRO A 8 24.26 39.82 62.37
C PRO A 8 24.30 38.63 61.42
N ARG A 9 23.20 37.89 61.35
CA ARG A 9 22.96 36.86 60.34
C ARG A 9 22.82 37.51 58.96
N LYS A 10 23.77 37.29 58.06
CA LYS A 10 23.65 37.62 56.65
C LYS A 10 22.67 36.63 55.98
N THR A 11 21.45 37.03 55.68
CA THR A 11 20.54 36.35 54.80
C THR A 11 20.99 36.58 53.36
N GLY A 12 21.65 35.59 52.75
CA GLY A 12 21.98 35.65 51.34
C GLY A 12 20.71 35.55 50.49
N LYS A 13 20.32 36.69 49.87
CA LYS A 13 19.31 36.71 48.81
C LYS A 13 19.97 36.12 47.57
N TYR A 14 19.65 34.87 47.25
CA TYR A 14 19.98 34.30 45.94
C TYR A 14 19.08 34.98 44.90
N PRO A 15 19.63 35.54 43.80
CA PRO A 15 18.83 36.25 42.85
C PRO A 15 17.90 35.23 42.11
N SER A 16 16.61 35.54 42.09
CA SER A 16 15.52 34.79 41.44
C SER A 16 15.72 34.58 39.93
N ILE A 17 16.77 35.15 39.37
CA ILE A 17 17.17 35.06 37.97
C ILE A 17 17.63 33.64 37.59
N PHE A 18 18.24 32.87 38.51
CA PHE A 18 18.69 31.49 38.22
C PHE A 18 17.52 30.51 38.10
N LEU A 19 16.42 30.72 38.82
CA LEU A 19 15.25 29.86 38.77
C LEU A 19 14.42 30.08 37.49
N SER A 20 14.39 31.32 36.97
CA SER A 20 13.69 31.63 35.70
C SER A 20 14.43 31.09 34.45
N LEU A 21 15.78 31.05 34.52
CA LEU A 21 16.59 30.51 33.41
C LEU A 21 16.45 28.99 33.30
N LEU A 22 16.30 28.27 34.41
CA LEU A 22 16.10 26.82 34.44
C LEU A 22 14.71 26.45 33.93
N PHE A 23 13.69 27.27 34.12
CA PHE A 23 12.33 27.06 33.61
C PHE A 23 12.22 27.33 32.10
N MET A 24 13.02 28.29 31.58
CA MET A 24 13.04 28.58 30.15
C MET A 24 13.77 27.52 29.30
N LEU A 25 14.70 26.75 29.92
CA LEU A 25 15.44 25.67 29.25
C LEU A 25 14.64 24.41 29.14
N SER A 26 13.56 24.22 29.93
CA SER A 26 12.70 23.00 29.90
C SER A 26 11.65 23.02 28.79
N ILE A 27 11.45 24.14 28.07
CA ILE A 27 10.43 24.26 27.00
C ILE A 27 10.97 23.83 25.61
N ILE A 28 12.29 23.60 25.48
CA ILE A 28 12.93 23.34 24.17
C ILE A 28 12.88 21.88 23.72
N SER A 29 12.28 20.99 24.47
CA SER A 29 12.42 19.57 24.16
C SER A 29 11.09 18.86 24.12
N PHE A 30 10.35 18.94 23.02
CA PHE A 30 9.44 17.90 22.53
C PHE A 30 8.73 18.39 21.27
N THR A 31 9.48 18.75 20.24
CA THR A 31 8.90 18.68 18.91
C THR A 31 8.88 17.20 18.49
N ASN A 32 7.91 16.44 19.02
CA ASN A 32 7.50 15.22 18.34
C ASN A 32 6.99 15.66 16.97
N GLU A 33 7.80 15.46 15.92
CA GLU A 33 7.31 15.57 14.56
C GLU A 33 6.18 14.53 14.44
N ALA A 34 4.94 14.98 14.61
CA ALA A 34 3.76 14.16 14.38
C ALA A 34 3.81 13.75 12.91
N LYS A 35 4.16 12.49 12.63
CA LYS A 35 4.10 11.92 11.30
C LYS A 35 2.62 11.89 10.91
N ALA A 36 2.20 12.86 10.11
CA ALA A 36 0.82 12.94 9.65
C ALA A 36 0.54 11.76 8.71
N GLN A 37 -0.25 10.80 9.17
CA GLN A 37 -0.84 9.78 8.32
C GLN A 37 -1.84 10.45 7.38
N THR A 38 -1.69 10.23 6.09
CA THR A 38 -2.54 10.84 5.08
C THR A 38 -3.27 9.78 4.28
N SER A 39 -4.56 9.99 4.09
CA SER A 39 -5.40 9.12 3.28
C SER A 39 -5.24 9.45 1.79
N TYR A 40 -5.23 8.38 0.99
CA TYR A 40 -5.08 8.43 -0.46
C TYR A 40 -6.17 7.61 -1.12
N LYS A 41 -6.70 8.08 -2.23
CA LYS A 41 -7.67 7.37 -3.08
C LYS A 41 -7.17 7.20 -4.51
N ILE A 42 -7.73 6.19 -5.18
CA ILE A 42 -7.44 5.92 -6.59
C ILE A 42 -7.80 7.11 -7.47
N MET A 43 -6.98 7.34 -8.49
CA MET A 43 -7.22 8.35 -9.52
C MET A 43 -7.25 7.74 -10.93
N PRO A 44 -7.83 8.46 -11.91
CA PRO A 44 -7.85 8.05 -13.32
C PRO A 44 -6.45 7.71 -13.86
N GLY A 45 -6.38 6.77 -14.80
CA GLY A 45 -5.14 6.27 -15.37
C GLY A 45 -4.50 5.12 -14.56
N SER A 46 -5.11 4.69 -13.45
CA SER A 46 -4.79 3.42 -12.82
C SER A 46 -5.26 2.26 -13.69
N LYS A 47 -4.47 1.18 -13.73
CA LYS A 47 -4.83 -0.03 -14.49
C LYS A 47 -4.20 -1.27 -13.89
N ILE A 48 -4.91 -2.38 -14.03
CA ILE A 48 -4.41 -3.73 -13.76
C ILE A 48 -4.49 -4.51 -15.06
N SER A 49 -3.40 -5.14 -15.47
CA SER A 49 -3.37 -6.07 -16.60
C SER A 49 -3.08 -7.48 -16.09
N VAL A 50 -3.82 -8.45 -16.59
CA VAL A 50 -3.55 -9.88 -16.36
C VAL A 50 -3.12 -10.47 -17.68
N ASN A 51 -1.89 -10.96 -17.75
CA ASN A 51 -1.29 -11.52 -18.94
C ASN A 51 -1.07 -13.01 -18.72
N GLY A 52 -1.41 -13.81 -19.69
CA GLY A 52 -1.20 -15.24 -19.66
C GLY A 52 -0.93 -15.80 -21.05
N THR A 53 -0.61 -17.08 -21.10
CA THR A 53 -0.26 -17.78 -22.33
C THR A 53 -1.31 -18.85 -22.66
N SER A 54 -1.37 -19.24 -23.90
CA SER A 54 -2.02 -20.47 -24.34
C SER A 54 -1.17 -21.17 -25.39
N ASN A 55 -1.54 -22.37 -25.76
CA ASN A 55 -0.83 -23.09 -26.83
C ASN A 55 -1.08 -22.50 -28.24
N ILE A 56 -1.92 -21.45 -28.37
CA ILE A 56 -2.21 -20.77 -29.64
C ILE A 56 -1.59 -19.37 -29.64
N HIS A 57 -1.82 -18.58 -28.60
CA HIS A 57 -1.28 -17.21 -28.48
C HIS A 57 -1.32 -16.73 -27.02
N ASP A 58 -0.57 -15.69 -26.74
CA ASP A 58 -0.65 -14.95 -25.49
C ASP A 58 -1.95 -14.13 -25.45
N TRP A 59 -2.43 -13.87 -24.25
CA TRP A 59 -3.65 -13.10 -24.02
C TRP A 59 -3.49 -12.11 -22.87
N THR A 60 -4.29 -11.06 -22.92
CA THR A 60 -4.32 -10.01 -21.92
C THR A 60 -5.76 -9.64 -21.58
N MET A 61 -6.01 -9.48 -20.29
CA MET A 61 -7.23 -8.83 -19.76
C MET A 61 -6.85 -7.57 -19.01
N LEU A 62 -7.61 -6.50 -19.18
CA LEU A 62 -7.35 -5.18 -18.62
C LEU A 62 -8.52 -4.74 -17.74
N ALA A 63 -8.22 -4.14 -16.58
CA ALA A 63 -9.16 -3.43 -15.75
C ALA A 63 -8.69 -2.00 -15.53
N THR A 64 -9.57 -1.03 -15.79
CA THR A 64 -9.37 0.41 -15.57
C THR A 64 -10.37 1.00 -14.57
N SER A 65 -11.32 0.18 -14.11
CA SER A 65 -12.35 0.56 -13.15
C SER A 65 -12.31 -0.40 -11.96
N PHE A 66 -11.78 0.08 -10.84
CA PHE A 66 -11.65 -0.61 -9.57
C PHE A 66 -11.50 0.43 -8.45
N SER A 67 -11.54 0.02 -7.18
CA SER A 67 -11.30 0.89 -6.04
C SER A 67 -9.99 0.54 -5.35
N SER A 68 -9.31 1.55 -4.84
CA SER A 68 -8.16 1.39 -3.96
C SER A 68 -8.03 2.61 -3.05
N GLU A 69 -7.71 2.33 -1.78
CA GLU A 69 -7.48 3.34 -0.76
C GLU A 69 -6.26 2.94 0.05
N GLY A 70 -5.49 3.92 0.51
CA GLY A 70 -4.28 3.70 1.30
C GLY A 70 -4.05 4.78 2.32
N ILE A 71 -3.27 4.45 3.37
CA ILE A 71 -2.77 5.38 4.37
C ILE A 71 -1.26 5.40 4.24
N LEU A 72 -0.73 6.56 3.87
CA LEU A 72 0.68 6.77 3.61
C LEU A 72 1.24 7.85 4.55
N THR A 73 2.51 7.68 4.91
CA THR A 73 3.24 8.67 5.72
C THR A 73 4.46 9.13 4.95
N PHE A 74 4.68 10.45 4.93
CA PHE A 74 5.82 11.07 4.26
C PHE A 74 6.67 11.88 5.24
N LYS A 75 7.94 11.99 4.94
CA LYS A 75 8.87 12.98 5.51
C LYS A 75 9.40 13.82 4.36
N GLY A 76 8.86 15.05 4.20
CA GLY A 76 9.02 15.81 2.97
C GLY A 76 8.43 15.04 1.78
N GLU A 77 9.19 14.87 0.70
CA GLU A 77 8.78 14.09 -0.47
C GLU A 77 9.07 12.57 -0.35
N GLN A 78 9.68 12.15 0.75
CA GLN A 78 10.08 10.77 0.95
C GLN A 78 8.94 9.98 1.61
N LEU A 79 8.46 8.93 0.94
CA LEU A 79 7.54 7.96 1.53
C LEU A 79 8.30 7.17 2.61
N THR A 80 7.77 7.17 3.83
CA THR A 80 8.36 6.51 5.00
C THR A 80 7.54 5.35 5.51
N ASP A 81 6.22 5.36 5.26
CA ASP A 81 5.33 4.28 5.68
C ASP A 81 4.13 4.11 4.73
N LEU A 82 3.66 2.87 4.63
CA LEU A 82 2.39 2.47 4.01
C LEU A 82 1.69 1.57 5.03
N SER A 83 0.89 2.17 5.90
CA SER A 83 0.26 1.47 7.04
C SER A 83 -1.03 0.75 6.64
N ALA A 84 -1.69 1.17 5.58
CA ALA A 84 -2.86 0.49 5.02
C ALA A 84 -2.90 0.63 3.50
N LEU A 85 -3.35 -0.44 2.83
CA LEU A 85 -3.73 -0.45 1.42
C LEU A 85 -4.82 -1.49 1.21
N SER A 86 -5.93 -1.06 0.64
CA SER A 86 -7.00 -1.93 0.17
C SER A 86 -7.21 -1.77 -1.33
N PHE A 87 -7.58 -2.86 -1.98
CA PHE A 87 -7.90 -2.90 -3.40
C PHE A 87 -9.10 -3.80 -3.61
N SER A 88 -10.02 -3.41 -4.48
CA SER A 88 -11.20 -4.20 -4.84
C SER A 88 -11.54 -3.99 -6.31
N LEU A 89 -11.52 -5.09 -7.07
CA LEU A 89 -11.83 -5.14 -8.51
C LEU A 89 -13.05 -6.04 -8.73
N PRO A 90 -14.19 -5.51 -9.21
CA PRO A 90 -15.26 -6.34 -9.72
C PRO A 90 -14.75 -7.23 -10.86
N VAL A 91 -14.98 -8.53 -10.79
CA VAL A 91 -14.46 -9.51 -11.79
C VAL A 91 -14.88 -9.13 -13.21
N THR A 92 -16.10 -8.59 -13.38
CA THR A 92 -16.65 -8.19 -14.68
C THR A 92 -16.00 -6.92 -15.26
N ASN A 93 -15.20 -6.20 -14.48
CA ASN A 93 -14.41 -5.06 -14.97
C ASN A 93 -13.07 -5.49 -15.57
N LEU A 94 -12.66 -6.74 -15.39
CA LEU A 94 -11.51 -7.33 -16.08
C LEU A 94 -11.96 -7.79 -17.47
N LYS A 95 -11.48 -7.10 -18.51
CA LYS A 95 -11.96 -7.28 -19.89
C LYS A 95 -10.80 -7.52 -20.87
N SER A 96 -11.01 -8.38 -21.82
CA SER A 96 -10.21 -8.49 -23.05
C SER A 96 -10.97 -7.83 -24.22
N LYS A 97 -10.36 -7.84 -25.40
CA LYS A 97 -11.01 -7.39 -26.65
C LYS A 97 -12.02 -8.43 -27.19
N ASP A 98 -11.99 -9.66 -26.67
CA ASP A 98 -12.83 -10.78 -27.10
C ASP A 98 -13.89 -11.06 -26.02
N ASP A 99 -15.17 -10.89 -26.35
CA ASP A 99 -16.30 -11.08 -25.44
C ASP A 99 -16.47 -12.56 -25.05
N LEU A 100 -16.10 -13.49 -25.92
CA LEU A 100 -16.14 -14.91 -25.60
C LEU A 100 -15.07 -15.25 -24.54
N MET A 101 -13.89 -14.64 -24.66
CA MET A 101 -12.85 -14.75 -23.63
C MET A 101 -13.33 -14.14 -22.31
N ASN A 102 -13.99 -12.97 -22.33
CA ASN A 102 -14.56 -12.35 -21.14
C ASN A 102 -15.53 -13.30 -20.43
N THR A 103 -16.48 -13.86 -21.15
CA THR A 103 -17.48 -14.82 -20.63
C THR A 103 -16.81 -16.05 -20.01
N ARG A 104 -15.80 -16.60 -20.68
CA ARG A 104 -15.03 -17.77 -20.20
C ARG A 104 -14.25 -17.45 -18.93
N ALA A 105 -13.61 -16.28 -18.88
CA ALA A 105 -12.87 -15.81 -17.72
C ALA A 105 -13.79 -15.61 -16.51
N TYR A 106 -14.96 -14.99 -16.68
CA TYR A 106 -15.93 -14.80 -15.60
C TYR A 106 -16.45 -16.13 -15.04
N LYS A 107 -16.72 -17.11 -15.92
CA LYS A 107 -17.09 -18.46 -15.50
C LYS A 107 -15.96 -19.14 -14.72
N THR A 108 -14.74 -19.04 -15.20
CA THR A 108 -13.53 -19.61 -14.57
C THR A 108 -13.26 -19.00 -13.20
N LEU A 109 -13.43 -17.69 -13.06
CA LEU A 109 -13.31 -16.94 -11.82
C LEU A 109 -14.53 -17.07 -10.90
N LYS A 110 -15.58 -17.80 -11.33
CA LYS A 110 -16.85 -18.00 -10.59
C LYS A 110 -17.48 -16.65 -10.19
N SER A 111 -17.54 -15.70 -11.11
CA SER A 111 -17.93 -14.31 -10.85
C SER A 111 -19.33 -14.13 -10.25
N THR A 112 -20.25 -15.07 -10.46
CA THR A 112 -21.59 -15.09 -9.84
C THR A 112 -21.53 -15.39 -8.34
N GLN A 113 -20.55 -16.16 -7.88
CA GLN A 113 -20.34 -16.51 -6.48
C GLN A 113 -19.31 -15.60 -5.81
N PHE A 114 -18.24 -15.28 -6.52
CA PHE A 114 -17.13 -14.45 -6.07
C PHE A 114 -16.96 -13.27 -7.02
N ASN A 115 -17.74 -12.24 -6.82
CA ASN A 115 -17.87 -11.13 -7.76
C ASN A 115 -16.70 -10.10 -7.70
N LYS A 116 -15.75 -10.26 -6.77
CA LYS A 116 -14.61 -9.35 -6.58
C LYS A 116 -13.30 -10.10 -6.39
N ILE A 117 -12.24 -9.51 -6.93
CA ILE A 117 -10.84 -9.78 -6.57
C ILE A 117 -10.43 -8.70 -5.58
N THR A 118 -9.82 -9.07 -4.46
CA THR A 118 -9.44 -8.11 -3.41
C THR A 118 -8.00 -8.31 -2.96
N PHE A 119 -7.36 -7.21 -2.57
CA PHE A 119 -6.09 -7.24 -1.86
C PHE A 119 -6.20 -6.39 -0.59
N LYS A 120 -5.67 -6.90 0.52
CA LYS A 120 -5.58 -6.18 1.79
C LYS A 120 -4.17 -6.29 2.33
N LEU A 121 -3.52 -5.15 2.51
CA LEU A 121 -2.17 -5.06 3.06
C LEU A 121 -2.14 -5.64 4.48
N ILE A 122 -1.05 -6.37 4.79
CA ILE A 122 -0.68 -6.81 6.13
C ILE A 122 0.48 -5.95 6.63
N GLN A 123 1.52 -5.83 5.79
CA GLN A 123 2.70 -5.03 6.13
C GLN A 123 3.39 -4.54 4.85
N ALA A 124 4.12 -3.44 4.96
CA ALA A 124 4.98 -2.94 3.91
C ALA A 124 6.38 -2.64 4.45
N THR A 125 7.38 -2.86 3.60
CA THR A 125 8.76 -2.41 3.83
C THR A 125 9.15 -1.47 2.71
N ILE A 126 9.61 -0.27 3.06
CA ILE A 126 9.96 0.77 2.10
C ILE A 126 11.47 0.93 2.04
N THR A 127 12.04 0.81 0.85
CA THR A 127 13.43 1.14 0.55
C THR A 127 13.47 2.48 -0.19
N SER A 128 13.46 3.55 0.57
CA SER A 128 13.29 4.92 0.03
C SER A 128 14.40 5.35 -0.93
N SER A 129 15.64 4.90 -0.70
CA SER A 129 16.77 5.16 -1.60
C SER A 129 16.60 4.59 -3.01
N GLN A 130 15.86 3.49 -3.13
CA GLN A 130 15.55 2.83 -4.40
C GLN A 130 14.13 3.13 -4.90
N LYS A 131 13.34 3.88 -4.13
CA LYS A 131 11.92 4.12 -4.38
C LYS A 131 11.13 2.82 -4.59
N MET A 132 11.40 1.82 -3.74
CA MET A 132 10.82 0.49 -3.80
C MET A 132 10.01 0.16 -2.55
N ILE A 133 8.97 -0.64 -2.74
CA ILE A 133 8.10 -1.16 -1.67
C ILE A 133 7.93 -2.66 -1.84
N ASN A 134 8.13 -3.40 -0.75
CA ASN A 134 7.68 -4.76 -0.59
C ASN A 134 6.38 -4.74 0.22
N ALA A 135 5.25 -4.89 -0.45
CA ALA A 135 3.93 -4.92 0.17
C ALA A 135 3.45 -6.37 0.31
N THR A 136 3.41 -6.88 1.53
CA THR A 136 2.86 -8.21 1.83
C THR A 136 1.42 -8.07 2.26
N GLY A 137 0.53 -8.85 1.65
CA GLY A 137 -0.91 -8.78 1.92
C GLY A 137 -1.66 -10.01 1.46
N ASN A 138 -2.94 -10.04 1.78
CA ASN A 138 -3.88 -11.09 1.42
C ASN A 138 -4.53 -10.77 0.07
N LEU A 139 -4.24 -11.59 -0.94
CA LEU A 139 -4.88 -11.54 -2.26
C LEU A 139 -5.95 -12.62 -2.34
N THR A 140 -7.20 -12.21 -2.59
CA THR A 140 -8.33 -13.12 -2.72
C THR A 140 -8.81 -13.15 -4.17
N ILE A 141 -8.82 -14.33 -4.77
CA ILE A 141 -9.29 -14.59 -6.14
C ILE A 141 -10.19 -15.83 -6.09
N ALA A 142 -11.36 -15.78 -6.75
CA ALA A 142 -12.31 -16.88 -6.82
C ALA A 142 -12.64 -17.53 -5.46
N GLY A 143 -12.70 -16.70 -4.41
CA GLY A 143 -13.01 -17.10 -3.03
C GLY A 143 -11.85 -17.69 -2.24
N LYS A 144 -10.67 -17.87 -2.85
CA LYS A 144 -9.47 -18.37 -2.16
C LYS A 144 -8.52 -17.22 -1.88
N THR A 145 -8.02 -17.15 -0.64
CA THR A 145 -7.07 -16.12 -0.17
C THR A 145 -5.69 -16.72 0.01
N ASN A 146 -4.69 -16.07 -0.57
CA ASN A 146 -3.28 -16.37 -0.35
C ASN A 146 -2.54 -15.10 0.07
N GLN A 147 -1.57 -15.27 0.96
CA GLN A 147 -0.64 -14.20 1.27
C GLN A 147 0.37 -14.06 0.13
N VAL A 148 0.54 -12.86 -0.38
CA VAL A 148 1.48 -12.54 -1.46
C VAL A 148 2.31 -11.33 -1.10
N THR A 149 3.54 -11.28 -1.63
CA THR A 149 4.38 -10.08 -1.56
C THR A 149 4.47 -9.46 -2.95
N LEU A 150 4.07 -8.20 -3.04
CA LEU A 150 4.14 -7.37 -4.23
C LEU A 150 5.39 -6.50 -4.12
N LEU A 151 6.31 -6.63 -5.08
CA LEU A 151 7.43 -5.72 -5.24
C LEU A 151 7.02 -4.65 -6.23
N THR A 152 7.02 -3.39 -5.80
CA THR A 152 6.63 -2.25 -6.64
C THR A 152 7.64 -1.12 -6.51
N ASN A 153 7.89 -0.41 -7.61
CA ASN A 153 8.51 0.90 -7.59
C ASN A 153 7.44 1.96 -7.34
N TYR A 154 7.82 3.09 -6.74
CA TYR A 154 6.93 4.22 -6.60
C TYR A 154 7.56 5.52 -7.09
N VAL A 155 6.70 6.44 -7.55
CA VAL A 155 7.07 7.81 -7.92
C VAL A 155 6.09 8.75 -7.24
N VAL A 156 6.61 9.76 -6.55
CA VAL A 156 5.83 10.83 -5.91
C VAL A 156 5.88 12.06 -6.81
N ASN A 157 4.74 12.69 -7.03
CA ASN A 157 4.61 13.92 -7.80
C ASN A 157 3.57 14.83 -7.09
N GLY A 158 4.06 15.70 -6.21
CA GLY A 158 3.22 16.52 -5.35
C GLY A 158 2.32 15.65 -4.46
N GLU A 159 1.00 15.81 -4.59
CA GLU A 159 0.00 15.04 -3.83
C GLU A 159 -0.31 13.66 -4.43
N GLU A 160 0.33 13.29 -5.52
CA GLU A 160 0.09 12.04 -6.23
C GLU A 160 1.23 11.06 -6.00
N ILE A 161 0.89 9.77 -5.88
CA ILE A 161 1.85 8.68 -5.86
C ILE A 161 1.43 7.61 -6.87
N THR A 162 2.39 7.14 -7.65
CA THR A 162 2.20 6.07 -8.62
C THR A 162 3.02 4.86 -8.19
N PHE A 163 2.36 3.71 -8.05
CA PHE A 163 3.00 2.41 -7.85
C PHE A 163 3.00 1.63 -9.16
N LYS A 164 4.13 1.01 -9.48
CA LYS A 164 4.28 0.16 -10.67
C LYS A 164 5.02 -1.12 -10.30
N GLY A 165 4.43 -2.25 -10.63
CA GLY A 165 5.02 -3.56 -10.36
C GLY A 165 4.36 -4.65 -11.18
N SER A 166 4.93 -5.85 -11.09
CA SER A 166 4.41 -7.07 -11.70
C SER A 166 4.50 -8.22 -10.70
N LYS A 167 3.50 -9.11 -10.71
CA LYS A 167 3.45 -10.27 -9.84
C LYS A 167 3.02 -11.50 -10.63
N PRO A 168 3.91 -12.47 -10.82
CA PRO A 168 3.52 -13.79 -11.32
C PRO A 168 2.76 -14.56 -10.23
N ILE A 169 1.69 -15.24 -10.63
CA ILE A 169 0.91 -16.17 -9.79
C ILE A 169 0.53 -17.42 -10.61
N LYS A 170 0.18 -18.50 -9.93
CA LYS A 170 -0.40 -19.68 -10.55
C LYS A 170 -1.90 -19.71 -10.30
N MET A 171 -2.70 -19.93 -11.33
CA MET A 171 -4.16 -20.07 -11.19
C MET A 171 -4.53 -21.20 -10.22
N SER A 172 -3.77 -22.30 -10.22
CA SER A 172 -3.95 -23.44 -9.31
C SER A 172 -3.82 -23.07 -7.82
N ASP A 173 -3.01 -22.04 -7.48
CA ASP A 173 -2.86 -21.58 -6.10
C ASP A 173 -4.17 -20.99 -5.55
N TYR A 174 -5.04 -20.52 -6.44
CA TYR A 174 -6.38 -20.01 -6.13
C TYR A 174 -7.50 -21.02 -6.40
N GLY A 175 -7.17 -22.31 -6.57
CA GLY A 175 -8.15 -23.35 -6.85
C GLY A 175 -8.84 -23.21 -8.22
N ILE A 176 -8.20 -22.48 -9.13
CA ILE A 176 -8.66 -22.27 -10.49
C ILE A 176 -7.97 -23.29 -11.38
N LYS A 177 -8.75 -24.15 -12.03
CA LYS A 177 -8.24 -25.05 -13.07
C LYS A 177 -8.00 -24.25 -14.34
N SER A 178 -6.80 -24.35 -14.91
CA SER A 178 -6.48 -23.70 -16.20
C SER A 178 -7.52 -24.07 -17.26
N PRO A 179 -8.14 -23.08 -17.93
CA PRO A 179 -9.15 -23.34 -18.94
C PRO A 179 -8.63 -24.17 -20.10
N SER A 180 -9.45 -25.13 -20.53
CA SER A 180 -9.20 -25.90 -21.71
C SER A 180 -10.51 -26.00 -22.52
N PHE A 181 -10.42 -25.83 -23.83
CA PHE A 181 -11.57 -25.77 -24.74
C PHE A 181 -11.35 -26.65 -25.96
N MET A 182 -12.40 -26.89 -26.73
CA MET A 182 -12.36 -27.67 -27.96
C MET A 182 -11.72 -29.06 -27.75
N MET A 183 -12.22 -29.80 -26.73
CA MET A 183 -11.71 -31.14 -26.36
C MET A 183 -10.20 -31.16 -26.03
N GLY A 184 -9.65 -30.02 -25.57
CA GLY A 184 -8.24 -29.91 -25.21
C GLY A 184 -7.34 -29.35 -26.32
N ALA A 185 -7.88 -29.00 -27.47
CA ALA A 185 -7.11 -28.36 -28.55
C ALA A 185 -6.60 -26.95 -28.16
N LEU A 186 -7.37 -26.22 -27.38
CA LEU A 186 -6.96 -24.94 -26.78
C LEU A 186 -6.73 -25.13 -25.28
N LYS A 187 -5.49 -24.89 -24.83
CA LYS A 187 -5.09 -24.97 -23.40
C LYS A 187 -4.46 -23.70 -22.95
N THR A 188 -4.96 -23.15 -21.84
CA THR A 188 -4.38 -21.99 -21.18
C THR A 188 -3.28 -22.42 -20.23
N GLY A 189 -2.18 -21.67 -20.17
CA GLY A 189 -1.11 -21.86 -19.17
C GLY A 189 -1.62 -21.63 -17.75
N ASN A 190 -0.98 -22.26 -16.77
CA ASN A 190 -1.34 -22.11 -15.35
C ASN A 190 -0.80 -20.81 -14.74
N GLU A 191 0.32 -20.31 -15.28
CA GLU A 191 0.94 -19.08 -14.80
C GLU A 191 0.35 -17.87 -15.51
N VAL A 192 0.11 -16.81 -14.73
CA VAL A 192 -0.31 -15.49 -15.21
C VAL A 192 0.52 -14.41 -14.50
N SER A 193 0.78 -13.31 -15.19
CA SER A 193 1.41 -12.12 -14.63
C SER A 193 0.35 -11.05 -14.39
N ILE A 194 0.35 -10.48 -13.19
CA ILE A 194 -0.49 -9.33 -12.83
C ILE A 194 0.38 -8.09 -12.85
N ASP A 195 0.18 -7.24 -13.85
CA ASP A 195 0.88 -5.95 -13.94
C ASP A 195 0.02 -4.86 -13.32
N ILE A 196 0.64 -4.09 -12.44
CA ILE A 196 0.01 -3.09 -11.60
C ILE A 196 0.53 -1.71 -12.02
N LEU A 197 -0.38 -0.81 -12.35
CA LEU A 197 -0.16 0.63 -12.38
C LEU A 197 -1.25 1.27 -11.52
N LEU A 198 -0.91 1.59 -10.28
CA LEU A 198 -1.84 2.18 -9.32
C LEU A 198 -1.42 3.62 -9.05
N LYS A 199 -2.31 4.55 -9.38
CA LYS A 199 -2.14 5.97 -9.10
C LYS A 199 -3.09 6.38 -7.98
N LEU A 200 -2.56 6.97 -6.94
CA LEU A 200 -3.32 7.46 -5.80
C LEU A 200 -3.08 8.95 -5.64
N LYS A 201 -4.11 9.67 -5.18
CA LYS A 201 -4.04 11.09 -4.82
C LYS A 201 -4.47 11.27 -3.37
N LYS A 202 -3.82 12.20 -2.70
CA LYS A 202 -4.14 12.66 -1.36
C LYS A 202 -5.56 13.23 -1.28
N ILE A 203 -6.27 12.92 -0.18
CA ILE A 203 -7.62 13.41 0.12
C ILE A 203 -7.64 14.10 1.48
#